data_0f88349d107085cac6da5e8a986fa77c
#
_entry.id   0f88349d107085cac6da5e8a986fa77c
#
_cell.length_a   1.000
_cell.length_b   1.000
_cell.length_c   1.000
_cell.angle_alpha   90.00
_cell.angle_beta   90.00
_cell.angle_gamma   90.00
#
_symmetry.space_group_name_H-M   'P 1'
#
loop_
_entity.id
_entity.type
_entity.pdbx_description
1 polymer ?
#
loop_
_entity_poly.entity_id
_entity_poly.type
_entity_poly.pdbx_seq_one_letter_code
_entity_poly.pdbx_strand_id
1 'polypeptide(L)'
;MASMAPIKDPSIQTLEAAKAAVHAQLEVLFEDLPAEIIFEAALCRGRHALNLVLAAPKQALSTEARNQLAATRMQMRSFERLRNSCALLEAGVVADILGVTKQALSKKIKAGHVIAYSHNRRKFFPEFQLADSKVKPSIKQLLSALELDPANEPQINVLIKFLAQTMDFSNIGEKGNPQPRYTLLDNSDAFNIIVRDYKNRLEMGK
;
A
#
# COMPACT_ATOMS: atom_id res chain seq x y z
N MET A 1 4.40 -30.28 14.43
CA MET A 1 3.69 -29.23 15.20
C MET A 1 4.70 -28.09 15.44
N ALA A 2 4.58 -27.00 14.69
CA ALA A 2 5.44 -25.83 14.87
C ALA A 2 4.91 -25.04 16.08
N SER A 3 5.67 -24.97 17.16
CA SER A 3 5.41 -24.12 18.32
C SER A 3 5.54 -22.66 17.87
N MET A 4 4.42 -21.98 17.72
CA MET A 4 4.44 -20.51 17.56
C MET A 4 4.89 -19.90 18.88
N ALA A 5 6.05 -19.23 18.86
CA ALA A 5 6.48 -18.43 20.00
C ALA A 5 5.47 -17.32 20.28
N PRO A 6 5.14 -17.02 21.55
CA PRO A 6 4.17 -15.99 21.88
C PRO A 6 4.72 -14.63 21.44
N ILE A 7 3.92 -13.91 20.61
CA ILE A 7 4.19 -12.53 20.27
C ILE A 7 3.97 -11.69 21.53
N LYS A 8 5.04 -11.17 22.12
CA LYS A 8 4.94 -10.25 23.26
C LYS A 8 4.56 -8.88 22.72
N ASP A 9 3.28 -8.52 22.84
CA ASP A 9 2.80 -7.17 22.57
C ASP A 9 3.13 -6.27 23.77
N PRO A 10 3.96 -5.24 23.61
CA PRO A 10 4.38 -4.37 24.71
C PRO A 10 3.24 -3.53 25.29
N SER A 11 2.09 -3.45 24.64
CA SER A 11 0.91 -2.73 25.15
C SER A 11 0.15 -3.50 26.26
N ILE A 12 0.40 -4.81 26.40
CA ILE A 12 -0.29 -5.67 27.37
C ILE A 12 0.55 -5.77 28.65
N GLN A 13 0.56 -4.70 29.45
CA GLN A 13 1.31 -4.65 30.73
C GLN A 13 0.45 -4.83 31.97
N THR A 14 -0.88 -4.77 31.85
CA THR A 14 -1.80 -4.93 32.96
C THR A 14 -2.77 -6.09 32.74
N LEU A 15 -3.28 -6.66 33.83
CA LEU A 15 -4.29 -7.72 33.75
C LEU A 15 -5.57 -7.26 33.03
N GLU A 16 -5.96 -6.01 33.19
CA GLU A 16 -7.14 -5.45 32.53
C GLU A 16 -6.91 -5.29 31.02
N ALA A 17 -5.73 -4.83 30.59
CA ALA A 17 -5.36 -4.78 29.18
C ALA A 17 -5.30 -6.19 28.57
N ALA A 18 -4.79 -7.16 29.31
CA ALA A 18 -4.76 -8.56 28.87
C ALA A 18 -6.18 -9.14 28.69
N LYS A 19 -7.09 -8.88 29.64
CA LYS A 19 -8.50 -9.28 29.54
C LYS A 19 -9.17 -8.64 28.32
N ALA A 20 -9.01 -7.33 28.14
CA ALA A 20 -9.58 -6.61 27.01
C ALA A 20 -9.07 -7.16 25.65
N ALA A 21 -7.78 -7.46 25.56
CA ALA A 21 -7.20 -8.06 24.35
C ALA A 21 -7.76 -9.46 24.06
N VAL A 22 -7.94 -10.30 25.10
CA VAL A 22 -8.57 -11.62 24.96
C VAL A 22 -10.03 -11.48 24.55
N HIS A 23 -10.80 -10.56 25.13
CA HIS A 23 -12.19 -10.30 24.72
C HIS A 23 -12.28 -9.90 23.26
N ALA A 24 -11.45 -8.95 22.81
CA ALA A 24 -11.44 -8.54 21.40
C ALA A 24 -11.11 -9.70 20.44
N GLN A 25 -10.21 -10.60 20.84
CA GLN A 25 -9.90 -11.79 20.02
C GLN A 25 -11.07 -12.80 20.00
N LEU A 26 -11.81 -12.94 21.11
CA LEU A 26 -12.99 -13.80 21.16
C LEU A 26 -14.14 -13.24 20.33
N GLU A 27 -14.36 -11.92 20.33
CA GLU A 27 -15.37 -11.28 19.47
C GLU A 27 -15.12 -11.56 18.00
N VAL A 28 -13.87 -11.41 17.54
CA VAL A 28 -13.47 -11.75 16.15
C VAL A 28 -13.71 -13.24 15.85
N LEU A 29 -13.50 -14.12 16.82
CA LEU A 29 -13.79 -15.55 16.67
C LEU A 29 -15.29 -15.83 16.54
N PHE A 30 -16.14 -15.12 17.27
CA PHE A 30 -17.59 -15.27 17.21
C PHE A 30 -18.19 -14.78 15.90
N GLU A 31 -17.61 -13.74 15.27
CA GLU A 31 -18.05 -13.26 13.94
C GLU A 31 -17.91 -14.32 12.84
N ASP A 32 -16.93 -15.22 12.98
CA ASP A 32 -16.64 -16.27 11.99
C ASP A 32 -17.38 -17.60 12.27
N LEU A 33 -18.17 -17.68 13.35
CA LEU A 33 -18.87 -18.90 13.73
C LEU A 33 -20.29 -18.99 13.17
N PRO A 34 -20.75 -20.20 12.79
CA PRO A 34 -22.16 -20.45 12.50
C PRO A 34 -23.05 -20.12 13.71
N ALA A 35 -24.22 -19.50 13.46
CA ALA A 35 -25.14 -19.10 14.52
C ALA A 35 -25.58 -20.30 15.41
N GLU A 36 -25.72 -21.49 14.82
CA GLU A 36 -26.07 -22.71 15.53
C GLU A 36 -25.05 -23.06 16.61
N ILE A 37 -23.76 -22.93 16.30
CA ILE A 37 -22.69 -23.21 17.28
C ILE A 37 -22.68 -22.17 18.39
N ILE A 38 -22.97 -20.92 18.09
CA ILE A 38 -23.07 -19.84 19.11
C ILE A 38 -24.23 -20.14 20.05
N PHE A 39 -25.40 -20.53 19.52
CA PHE A 39 -26.57 -20.91 20.35
C PHE A 39 -26.26 -22.13 21.19
N GLU A 40 -25.65 -23.18 20.64
CA GLU A 40 -25.30 -24.39 21.36
C GLU A 40 -24.27 -24.09 22.47
N ALA A 41 -23.24 -23.30 22.18
CA ALA A 41 -22.28 -22.87 23.19
C ALA A 41 -22.89 -22.03 24.30
N ALA A 42 -23.88 -21.18 23.98
CA ALA A 42 -24.60 -20.36 24.98
C ALA A 42 -25.42 -21.18 25.96
N LEU A 43 -25.90 -22.35 25.54
CA LEU A 43 -26.64 -23.29 26.42
C LEU A 43 -25.70 -24.12 27.32
N CYS A 44 -24.39 -24.13 27.00
CA CYS A 44 -23.37 -24.85 27.76
C CYS A 44 -22.71 -23.95 28.82
N ARG A 45 -22.03 -24.55 29.79
CA ARG A 45 -21.29 -23.80 30.82
C ARG A 45 -19.79 -24.15 30.83
N GLY A 46 -18.98 -23.18 31.17
CA GLY A 46 -17.54 -23.34 31.43
C GLY A 46 -16.75 -23.86 30.24
N ARG A 47 -15.88 -24.84 30.47
CA ARG A 47 -15.00 -25.40 29.46
C ARG A 47 -15.70 -26.06 28.28
N HIS A 48 -16.92 -26.54 28.49
CA HIS A 48 -17.67 -27.25 27.44
C HIS A 48 -18.09 -26.23 26.34
N ALA A 49 -18.60 -25.06 26.72
CA ALA A 49 -18.93 -23.99 25.82
C ALA A 49 -17.69 -23.55 25.00
N LEU A 50 -16.55 -23.37 25.68
CA LEU A 50 -15.31 -22.97 25.02
C LEU A 50 -14.82 -24.04 24.04
N ASN A 51 -14.92 -25.32 24.38
CA ASN A 51 -14.54 -26.41 23.50
C ASN A 51 -15.42 -26.51 22.26
N LEU A 52 -16.73 -26.23 22.35
CA LEU A 52 -17.62 -26.15 21.18
C LEU A 52 -17.18 -25.02 20.21
N VAL A 53 -16.88 -23.84 20.74
CA VAL A 53 -16.40 -22.70 19.96
C VAL A 53 -15.05 -23.00 19.28
N LEU A 54 -14.12 -23.60 20.01
CA LEU A 54 -12.79 -23.91 19.49
C LEU A 54 -12.74 -25.09 18.53
N ALA A 55 -13.64 -26.08 18.72
CA ALA A 55 -13.76 -27.26 17.87
C ALA A 55 -14.65 -27.02 16.64
N ALA A 56 -15.42 -25.92 16.63
CA ALA A 56 -16.27 -25.60 15.49
C ALA A 56 -15.47 -25.55 14.19
N PRO A 57 -15.97 -26.20 13.13
CA PRO A 57 -15.33 -26.08 11.83
C PRO A 57 -15.36 -24.60 11.43
N LYS A 58 -14.19 -23.97 11.33
CA LYS A 58 -14.10 -22.63 10.76
C LYS A 58 -14.79 -22.67 9.41
N GLN A 59 -15.84 -21.86 9.23
CA GLN A 59 -16.46 -21.76 7.91
C GLN A 59 -15.35 -21.46 6.91
N ALA A 60 -15.07 -22.41 6.03
CA ALA A 60 -14.08 -22.21 5.01
C ALA A 60 -14.58 -21.07 4.13
N LEU A 61 -13.93 -19.92 4.22
CA LEU A 61 -14.22 -18.78 3.34
C LEU A 61 -14.39 -19.30 1.91
N SER A 62 -15.44 -18.88 1.23
CA SER A 62 -15.61 -19.20 -0.18
C SER A 62 -14.33 -18.84 -0.93
N THR A 63 -14.07 -19.50 -2.05
CA THR A 63 -12.90 -19.18 -2.89
C THR A 63 -12.87 -17.69 -3.25
N GLU A 64 -14.04 -17.12 -3.46
CA GLU A 64 -14.21 -15.71 -3.80
C GLU A 64 -13.85 -14.79 -2.62
N ALA A 65 -14.32 -15.09 -1.41
CA ALA A 65 -13.94 -14.33 -0.21
C ALA A 65 -12.44 -14.45 0.10
N ARG A 66 -11.84 -15.62 -0.10
CA ARG A 66 -10.38 -15.80 0.03
C ARG A 66 -9.60 -14.96 -0.99
N ASN A 67 -10.06 -14.92 -2.23
CA ASN A 67 -9.43 -14.11 -3.28
C ASN A 67 -9.56 -12.62 -2.99
N GLN A 68 -10.71 -12.14 -2.53
CA GLN A 68 -10.91 -10.74 -2.12
C GLN A 68 -10.01 -10.35 -0.95
N LEU A 69 -9.92 -11.20 0.06
CA LEU A 69 -9.04 -10.98 1.21
C LEU A 69 -7.57 -10.96 0.80
N ALA A 70 -7.15 -11.89 -0.08
CA ALA A 70 -5.80 -11.92 -0.63
C ALA A 70 -5.49 -10.65 -1.43
N ALA A 71 -6.41 -10.20 -2.30
CA ALA A 71 -6.26 -8.97 -3.07
C ALA A 71 -6.14 -7.74 -2.16
N THR A 72 -6.99 -7.63 -1.14
CA THR A 72 -6.93 -6.55 -0.14
C THR A 72 -5.59 -6.54 0.59
N ARG A 73 -5.12 -7.69 1.05
CA ARG A 73 -3.81 -7.82 1.71
C ARG A 73 -2.65 -7.45 0.78
N MET A 74 -2.72 -7.84 -0.49
CA MET A 74 -1.73 -7.42 -1.49
C MET A 74 -1.71 -5.90 -1.69
N GLN A 75 -2.87 -5.27 -1.76
CA GLN A 75 -2.97 -3.82 -1.91
C GLN A 75 -2.39 -3.09 -0.68
N MET A 76 -2.72 -3.54 0.53
CA MET A 76 -2.17 -2.98 1.78
C MET A 76 -0.64 -3.09 1.81
N ARG A 77 -0.09 -4.30 1.60
CA ARG A 77 1.36 -4.52 1.57
C ARG A 77 2.07 -3.70 0.49
N SER A 78 1.42 -3.52 -0.66
CA SER A 78 1.94 -2.71 -1.75
C SER A 78 2.00 -1.23 -1.38
N PHE A 79 0.99 -0.72 -0.67
CA PHE A 79 0.96 0.64 -0.17
C PHE A 79 2.00 0.87 0.93
N GLU A 80 2.13 -0.04 1.88
CA GLU A 80 3.14 0.01 2.93
C GLU A 80 4.57 0.03 2.36
N ARG A 81 4.87 -0.84 1.37
CA ARG A 81 6.17 -0.83 0.69
C ARG A 81 6.44 0.51 0.03
N LEU A 82 5.43 1.09 -0.63
CA LEU A 82 5.58 2.40 -1.26
C LEU A 82 5.88 3.49 -0.21
N ARG A 83 5.15 3.51 0.91
CA ARG A 83 5.39 4.46 2.02
C ARG A 83 6.79 4.32 2.63
N ASN A 84 7.34 3.12 2.64
CA ASN A 84 8.70 2.88 3.13
C ASN A 84 9.76 3.28 2.10
N SER A 85 9.40 3.37 0.82
CA SER A 85 10.33 3.71 -0.28
C SER A 85 10.32 5.19 -0.64
N CYS A 86 9.22 5.90 -0.39
CA CYS A 86 9.12 7.35 -0.60
C CYS A 86 8.08 7.98 0.32
N ALA A 87 8.31 9.21 0.74
CA ALA A 87 7.34 9.98 1.50
C ALA A 87 6.10 10.27 0.66
N LEU A 88 4.93 10.03 1.25
CA LEU A 88 3.62 10.26 0.65
C LEU A 88 2.87 11.33 1.43
N LEU A 89 2.54 12.43 0.78
CA LEU A 89 1.85 13.58 1.36
C LEU A 89 0.35 13.52 1.10
N GLU A 90 -0.44 14.05 2.00
CA GLU A 90 -1.89 14.22 1.81
C GLU A 90 -2.21 15.44 0.92
N ALA A 91 -3.40 15.45 0.32
CA ALA A 91 -3.83 16.50 -0.60
C ALA A 91 -3.85 17.92 0.03
N GLY A 92 -4.15 18.03 1.32
CA GLY A 92 -4.10 19.31 2.05
C GLY A 92 -2.69 19.85 2.09
N VAL A 93 -1.73 19.03 2.53
CA VAL A 93 -0.32 19.41 2.65
C VAL A 93 0.25 19.84 1.29
N VAL A 94 -0.04 19.11 0.21
CA VAL A 94 0.45 19.46 -1.13
C VAL A 94 -0.20 20.74 -1.65
N ALA A 95 -1.49 20.95 -1.37
CA ALA A 95 -2.18 22.19 -1.74
C ALA A 95 -1.54 23.41 -1.04
N ASP A 96 -1.20 23.27 0.24
CA ASP A 96 -0.53 24.31 1.04
C ASP A 96 0.89 24.58 0.52
N ILE A 97 1.69 23.53 0.25
CA ILE A 97 3.04 23.66 -0.32
C ILE A 97 3.02 24.39 -1.66
N LEU A 98 2.05 24.05 -2.52
CA LEU A 98 1.93 24.64 -3.86
C LEU A 98 1.20 25.98 -3.88
N GLY A 99 0.65 26.44 -2.76
CA GLY A 99 -0.15 27.67 -2.67
C GLY A 99 -1.43 27.61 -3.51
N VAL A 100 -2.07 26.44 -3.63
CA VAL A 100 -3.27 26.25 -4.48
C VAL A 100 -4.43 25.65 -3.69
N THR A 101 -5.65 25.83 -4.20
CA THR A 101 -6.83 25.15 -3.63
C THR A 101 -6.84 23.66 -4.00
N LYS A 102 -7.57 22.83 -3.21
CA LYS A 102 -7.77 21.40 -3.53
C LYS A 102 -8.39 21.19 -4.92
N GLN A 103 -9.26 22.10 -5.35
CA GLN A 103 -9.85 22.06 -6.70
C GLN A 103 -8.79 22.33 -7.79
N ALA A 104 -7.92 23.33 -7.59
CA ALA A 104 -6.82 23.60 -8.50
C ALA A 104 -5.81 22.43 -8.54
N LEU A 105 -5.51 21.79 -7.39
CA LEU A 105 -4.70 20.59 -7.34
C LEU A 105 -5.33 19.45 -8.17
N SER A 106 -6.65 19.25 -8.06
CA SER A 106 -7.35 18.24 -8.87
C SER A 106 -7.25 18.53 -10.39
N LYS A 107 -7.32 19.79 -10.80
CA LYS A 107 -7.09 20.19 -12.20
C LYS A 107 -5.65 19.91 -12.64
N LYS A 108 -4.66 20.16 -11.77
CA LYS A 108 -3.24 19.89 -12.06
C LYS A 108 -2.98 18.38 -12.23
N ILE A 109 -3.65 17.51 -11.47
CA ILE A 109 -3.59 16.05 -11.66
C ILE A 109 -4.11 15.67 -13.04
N LYS A 110 -5.31 16.12 -13.41
CA LYS A 110 -5.93 15.83 -14.71
C LYS A 110 -5.09 16.33 -15.89
N ALA A 111 -4.37 17.44 -15.71
CA ALA A 111 -3.47 18.00 -16.73
C ALA A 111 -2.07 17.35 -16.75
N GLY A 112 -1.82 16.32 -15.93
CA GLY A 112 -0.52 15.64 -15.86
C GLY A 112 0.61 16.46 -15.27
N HIS A 113 0.30 17.55 -14.58
CA HIS A 113 1.32 18.34 -13.89
C HIS A 113 1.72 17.75 -12.54
N VAL A 114 0.85 16.95 -11.93
CA VAL A 114 1.05 16.33 -10.62
C VAL A 114 0.58 14.87 -10.70
N ILE A 115 1.34 13.94 -10.15
CA ILE A 115 0.93 12.54 -10.03
C ILE A 115 0.48 12.23 -8.61
N ALA A 116 -0.52 11.35 -8.49
CA ALA A 116 -1.05 10.93 -7.20
C ALA A 116 -1.27 9.42 -7.17
N TYR A 117 -0.88 8.80 -6.07
CA TYR A 117 -1.17 7.40 -5.79
C TYR A 117 -2.56 7.27 -5.18
N SER A 118 -3.44 6.54 -5.84
CA SER A 118 -4.80 6.28 -5.35
C SER A 118 -4.83 5.01 -4.50
N HIS A 119 -5.27 5.12 -3.25
CA HIS A 119 -5.45 4.01 -2.32
C HIS A 119 -6.69 4.24 -1.46
N ASN A 120 -7.60 3.27 -1.39
CA ASN A 120 -8.84 3.33 -0.60
C ASN A 120 -9.63 4.64 -0.81
N ARG A 121 -9.82 5.06 -2.07
CA ARG A 121 -10.51 6.29 -2.49
C ARG A 121 -9.82 7.60 -2.01
N ARG A 122 -8.61 7.52 -1.48
CA ARG A 122 -7.78 8.67 -1.10
C ARG A 122 -6.62 8.81 -2.06
N LYS A 123 -6.15 10.05 -2.25
CA LYS A 123 -4.99 10.37 -3.09
C LYS A 123 -3.83 10.78 -2.20
N PHE A 124 -2.69 10.15 -2.44
CA PHE A 124 -1.42 10.41 -1.78
C PHE A 124 -0.41 10.89 -2.83
N PHE A 125 0.37 11.87 -2.48
CA PHE A 125 1.26 12.55 -3.40
C PHE A 125 2.71 12.25 -3.02
N PRO A 126 3.49 11.61 -3.91
CA PRO A 126 4.92 11.42 -3.65
C PRO A 126 5.62 12.76 -3.48
N GLU A 127 6.38 12.91 -2.39
CA GLU A 127 7.13 14.13 -2.12
C GLU A 127 8.21 14.40 -3.17
N PHE A 128 8.79 13.36 -3.74
CA PHE A 128 9.88 13.47 -4.73
C PHE A 128 9.53 14.29 -5.98
N GLN A 129 8.25 14.49 -6.28
CA GLN A 129 7.79 15.31 -7.39
C GLN A 129 7.84 16.82 -7.08
N LEU A 130 8.08 17.18 -5.83
CA LEU A 130 8.11 18.56 -5.37
C LEU A 130 9.56 19.03 -5.18
N ALA A 131 9.82 20.27 -5.55
CA ALA A 131 11.05 21.00 -5.25
C ALA A 131 10.73 22.50 -5.14
N ASP A 132 11.25 23.17 -4.14
CA ASP A 132 11.10 24.62 -3.94
C ASP A 132 9.65 25.11 -4.05
N SER A 133 8.72 24.40 -3.41
CA SER A 133 7.27 24.67 -3.45
C SER A 133 6.66 24.61 -4.86
N LYS A 134 7.29 23.91 -5.78
CA LYS A 134 6.82 23.69 -7.15
C LYS A 134 6.87 22.21 -7.52
N VAL A 135 6.12 21.83 -8.53
CA VAL A 135 6.23 20.50 -9.12
C VAL A 135 7.39 20.49 -10.12
N LYS A 136 8.22 19.46 -10.06
CA LYS A 136 9.33 19.25 -10.98
C LYS A 136 8.83 19.12 -12.43
N PRO A 137 9.42 19.81 -13.41
CA PRO A 137 9.05 19.70 -14.82
C PRO A 137 9.21 18.28 -15.37
N SER A 138 10.18 17.52 -14.84
CA SER A 138 10.47 16.13 -15.21
C SER A 138 9.25 15.21 -15.07
N ILE A 139 8.30 15.50 -14.17
CA ILE A 139 7.07 14.69 -14.01
C ILE A 139 6.19 14.78 -15.25
N LYS A 140 5.93 16.00 -15.76
CA LYS A 140 5.14 16.18 -16.98
C LYS A 140 5.85 15.60 -18.21
N GLN A 141 7.15 15.79 -18.30
CA GLN A 141 7.97 15.22 -19.38
C GLN A 141 7.90 13.69 -19.37
N LEU A 142 7.97 13.07 -18.19
CA LEU A 142 7.88 11.63 -18.03
C LEU A 142 6.52 11.09 -18.49
N LEU A 143 5.42 11.70 -18.07
CA LEU A 143 4.07 11.28 -18.50
C LEU A 143 3.91 11.40 -20.02
N SER A 144 4.42 12.48 -20.63
CA SER A 144 4.41 12.66 -22.08
C SER A 144 5.27 11.63 -22.80
N ALA A 145 6.49 11.36 -22.32
CA ALA A 145 7.42 10.40 -22.92
C ALA A 145 6.89 8.94 -22.84
N LEU A 146 6.10 8.65 -21.80
CA LEU A 146 5.47 7.34 -21.60
C LEU A 146 4.07 7.23 -22.23
N GLU A 147 3.54 8.32 -22.78
CA GLU A 147 2.17 8.40 -23.36
C GLU A 147 1.08 7.95 -22.38
N LEU A 148 1.27 8.27 -21.09
CA LEU A 148 0.35 7.87 -20.03
C LEU A 148 -0.76 8.90 -19.86
N ASP A 149 -2.00 8.39 -19.74
CA ASP A 149 -3.15 9.22 -19.35
C ASP A 149 -3.08 9.51 -17.83
N PRO A 150 -2.94 10.79 -17.43
CA PRO A 150 -2.91 11.17 -16.02
C PRO A 150 -4.19 10.80 -15.24
N ALA A 151 -5.31 10.59 -15.94
CA ALA A 151 -6.57 10.17 -15.33
C ALA A 151 -6.64 8.66 -15.07
N ASN A 152 -5.75 7.87 -15.67
CA ASN A 152 -5.69 6.42 -15.48
C ASN A 152 -4.98 6.07 -14.16
N GLU A 153 -5.73 6.11 -13.04
CA GLU A 153 -5.18 5.87 -11.70
C GLU A 153 -4.39 4.55 -11.56
N PRO A 154 -4.83 3.39 -12.11
CA PRO A 154 -4.05 2.17 -12.07
C PRO A 154 -2.66 2.30 -12.72
N GLN A 155 -2.57 2.93 -13.90
CA GLN A 155 -1.29 3.12 -14.59
C GLN A 155 -0.38 4.08 -13.82
N ILE A 156 -0.92 5.17 -13.30
CA ILE A 156 -0.16 6.12 -12.47
C ILE A 156 0.32 5.45 -11.18
N ASN A 157 -0.48 4.60 -10.54
CA ASN A 157 -0.05 3.82 -9.38
C ASN A 157 1.13 2.89 -9.70
N VAL A 158 1.11 2.24 -10.87
CA VAL A 158 2.23 1.39 -11.34
C VAL A 158 3.48 2.23 -11.59
N LEU A 159 3.34 3.39 -12.24
CA LEU A 159 4.45 4.32 -12.47
C LEU A 159 5.10 4.78 -11.17
N ILE A 160 4.31 5.22 -10.19
CA ILE A 160 4.83 5.69 -8.89
C ILE A 160 5.61 4.58 -8.17
N LYS A 161 5.09 3.35 -8.17
CA LYS A 161 5.78 2.18 -7.61
C LYS A 161 7.09 1.87 -8.34
N PHE A 162 7.10 1.98 -9.66
CA PHE A 162 8.29 1.78 -10.47
C PHE A 162 9.37 2.84 -10.18
N LEU A 163 8.98 4.09 -10.04
CA LEU A 163 9.90 5.18 -9.70
C LEU A 163 10.48 5.04 -8.29
N ALA A 164 9.71 4.52 -7.35
CA ALA A 164 10.15 4.29 -5.98
C ALA A 164 11.07 3.07 -5.82
N GLN A 165 11.18 2.20 -6.83
CA GLN A 165 12.12 1.08 -6.81
C GLN A 165 13.55 1.55 -7.03
N THR A 166 14.49 0.98 -6.28
CA THR A 166 15.91 1.22 -6.46
C THR A 166 16.43 0.57 -7.74
N MET A 167 17.35 1.23 -8.40
CA MET A 167 18.09 0.73 -9.54
C MET A 167 19.55 1.18 -9.41
N ASP A 168 20.46 0.33 -9.83
CA ASP A 168 21.87 0.67 -9.93
C ASP A 168 22.16 1.22 -11.34
N PHE A 169 22.59 2.46 -11.41
CA PHE A 169 22.97 3.15 -12.65
C PHE A 169 24.50 3.24 -12.82
N SER A 170 25.27 2.54 -11.96
CA SER A 170 26.73 2.48 -12.06
C SER A 170 27.17 1.71 -13.30
N ASN A 171 28.30 2.09 -13.87
CA ASN A 171 28.90 1.36 -14.99
C ASN A 171 29.48 0.01 -14.52
N ILE A 172 29.68 -0.90 -15.46
CA ILE A 172 30.31 -2.20 -15.20
C ILE A 172 31.72 -1.96 -14.66
N GLY A 173 32.00 -2.48 -13.46
CA GLY A 173 33.28 -2.35 -12.78
C GLY A 173 33.36 -1.21 -11.76
N GLU A 174 32.37 -0.36 -11.68
CA GLU A 174 32.22 0.64 -10.62
C GLU A 174 31.52 0.04 -9.39
N LYS A 175 31.75 0.63 -8.20
CA LYS A 175 31.04 0.23 -6.98
C LYS A 175 29.55 0.59 -7.14
N GLY A 176 28.66 -0.40 -7.05
CA GLY A 176 27.24 -0.22 -7.15
C GLY A 176 26.72 0.83 -6.17
N ASN A 177 25.87 1.73 -6.68
CA ASN A 177 25.16 2.76 -5.89
C ASN A 177 23.65 2.71 -6.20
N PRO A 178 22.94 1.70 -5.68
CA PRO A 178 21.51 1.57 -5.94
C PRO A 178 20.74 2.72 -5.28
N GLN A 179 19.97 3.45 -6.07
CA GLN A 179 19.12 4.54 -5.60
C GLN A 179 17.74 4.50 -6.26
N PRO A 180 16.70 5.08 -5.65
CA PRO A 180 15.38 5.12 -6.26
C PRO A 180 15.42 5.87 -7.60
N ARG A 181 14.70 5.35 -8.61
CA ARG A 181 14.66 5.97 -9.95
C ARG A 181 14.23 7.43 -9.93
N TYR A 182 13.33 7.81 -9.02
CA TYR A 182 12.85 9.19 -8.93
C TYR A 182 13.94 10.21 -8.60
N THR A 183 15.06 9.81 -7.98
CA THR A 183 16.16 10.73 -7.65
C THR A 183 16.93 11.17 -8.88
N LEU A 184 16.82 10.44 -9.97
CA LEU A 184 17.57 10.64 -11.22
C LEU A 184 16.72 11.20 -12.36
N LEU A 185 15.47 11.58 -12.11
CA LEU A 185 14.56 12.11 -13.15
C LEU A 185 15.05 13.43 -13.78
N ASP A 186 15.87 14.16 -13.08
CA ASP A 186 16.43 15.43 -13.56
C ASP A 186 17.76 15.26 -14.33
N ASN A 187 18.28 14.02 -14.41
CA ASN A 187 19.43 13.65 -15.23
C ASN A 187 18.94 13.09 -16.58
N SER A 188 19.37 13.70 -17.71
CA SER A 188 18.87 13.36 -19.04
C SER A 188 19.13 11.91 -19.46
N ASP A 189 20.31 11.38 -19.14
CA ASP A 189 20.70 10.03 -19.54
C ASP A 189 19.95 8.98 -18.72
N ALA A 190 19.88 9.17 -17.40
CA ALA A 190 19.11 8.32 -16.52
C ALA A 190 17.61 8.39 -16.85
N PHE A 191 17.08 9.57 -17.21
CA PHE A 191 15.69 9.73 -17.63
C PHE A 191 15.36 8.85 -18.84
N ASN A 192 16.21 8.85 -19.87
CA ASN A 192 16.02 8.03 -21.06
C ASN A 192 16.05 6.53 -20.74
N ILE A 193 16.95 6.11 -19.84
CA ILE A 193 17.00 4.72 -19.35
C ILE A 193 15.70 4.36 -18.62
N ILE A 194 15.23 5.22 -17.71
CA ILE A 194 14.00 5.02 -16.93
C ILE A 194 12.79 4.88 -17.86
N VAL A 195 12.66 5.75 -18.87
CA VAL A 195 11.58 5.67 -19.86
C VAL A 195 11.62 4.34 -20.64
N ARG A 196 12.79 3.94 -21.13
CA ARG A 196 12.98 2.67 -21.85
C ARG A 196 12.62 1.48 -20.96
N ASP A 197 13.10 1.45 -19.74
CA ASP A 197 12.85 0.34 -18.80
C ASP A 197 11.38 0.20 -18.45
N TYR A 198 10.67 1.32 -18.29
CA TYR A 198 9.24 1.29 -18.04
C TYR A 198 8.46 0.73 -19.23
N LYS A 199 8.80 1.15 -20.46
CA LYS A 199 8.18 0.63 -21.70
C LYS A 199 8.41 -0.88 -21.86
N ASN A 200 9.66 -1.32 -21.72
CA ASN A 200 10.02 -2.73 -21.79
C ASN A 200 9.25 -3.59 -20.77
N ARG A 201 9.04 -3.08 -19.54
CA ARG A 201 8.28 -3.79 -18.52
C ARG A 201 6.82 -4.01 -18.90
N LEU A 202 6.21 -3.09 -19.62
CA LEU A 202 4.84 -3.22 -20.11
C LEU A 202 4.73 -4.24 -21.25
N GLU A 203 5.78 -4.39 -22.04
CA GLU A 203 5.83 -5.35 -23.16
C GLU A 203 6.04 -6.78 -22.69
N MET A 204 6.84 -7.01 -21.64
CA MET A 204 7.08 -8.35 -21.05
C MET A 204 5.85 -8.95 -20.36
N GLY A 205 4.80 -8.17 -20.15
CA GLY A 205 3.54 -8.60 -19.54
C GLY A 205 2.43 -8.95 -20.54
N LYS A 206 2.74 -8.88 -21.83
CA LYS A 206 1.84 -9.31 -22.92
C LYS A 206 2.26 -10.69 -23.41
#